data_36160b34cdb86eccab97c1162a097b6b
#
_entry.id   36160b34cdb86eccab97c1162a097b6b
#
_cell.length_a   1.000
_cell.length_b   1.000
_cell.length_c   1.000
_cell.angle_alpha   90.00
_cell.angle_beta   90.00
_cell.angle_gamma   90.00
#
_symmetry.space_group_name_H-M   'P 1'
#
loop_
_entity.id
_entity.type
_entity.pdbx_description
1 polymer ?
#
loop_
_entity_poly.entity_id
_entity_poly.type
_entity_poly.pdbx_seq_one_letter_code
_entity_poly.pdbx_strand_id
1 'polypeptide(L)'
;MSNIEPFWSSHANAVHVEWNLGKRCNLDCSYCPAVIHDNYSPHTNIKVLLDTVDALVEIGKPIRLSLTGGEPCVHPNIEELLDHAVQRLDWVTVTTNGTRTPKFYSELPVNYIVFSLHFEDQQWEKQVDTITLFSQLNYNIHNIDFHVNIMAHHEHMDRVKAAEARFAGHQIKYVVRRIRWTEGDHDVFDDMRYDGKDLEWIISKSATVKPNVLFDGVPIHANDVIKEKRNNFKGWSCNAGLE
;
A
#
# COMPACT_ATOMS: atom_id res chain seq x y z
N MET A 1 13.63 -0.56 -30.95
CA MET A 1 13.45 -1.06 -29.58
C MET A 1 12.66 -0.01 -28.83
N SER A 2 11.48 -0.34 -28.29
CA SER A 2 10.68 0.59 -27.51
C SER A 2 11.45 0.93 -26.24
N ASN A 3 11.56 2.22 -25.92
CA ASN A 3 12.25 2.69 -24.72
C ASN A 3 11.21 2.95 -23.63
N ILE A 4 11.34 2.30 -22.48
CA ILE A 4 10.50 2.56 -21.30
C ILE A 4 11.36 3.19 -20.25
N GLU A 5 10.99 4.41 -19.87
CA GLU A 5 11.65 5.19 -18.84
C GLU A 5 10.67 5.47 -17.69
N PRO A 6 11.16 5.46 -16.43
CA PRO A 6 10.32 5.86 -15.30
C PRO A 6 9.88 7.32 -15.49
N PHE A 7 8.60 7.57 -15.24
CA PHE A 7 8.02 8.92 -15.35
C PHE A 7 8.57 9.90 -14.30
N TRP A 8 9.13 9.39 -13.22
CA TRP A 8 9.66 10.16 -12.10
C TRP A 8 11.20 10.21 -12.11
N SER A 9 11.73 11.15 -12.85
CA SER A 9 13.19 11.35 -12.89
C SER A 9 13.81 11.71 -11.53
N SER A 10 13.02 12.25 -10.58
CA SER A 10 13.52 12.65 -9.26
C SER A 10 13.89 11.46 -8.34
N HIS A 11 13.51 10.24 -8.70
CA HIS A 11 13.79 9.04 -7.91
C HIS A 11 14.51 7.94 -8.69
N ALA A 12 15.00 8.24 -9.89
CA ALA A 12 15.65 7.28 -10.78
C ALA A 12 16.89 6.60 -10.17
N ASN A 13 17.48 7.21 -9.13
CA ASN A 13 18.65 6.67 -8.44
C ASN A 13 18.35 6.06 -7.06
N ALA A 14 17.09 6.09 -6.61
CA ALA A 14 16.72 5.52 -5.33
C ALA A 14 16.40 4.02 -5.44
N VAL A 15 16.82 3.26 -4.44
CA VAL A 15 16.42 1.86 -4.27
C VAL A 15 15.07 1.84 -3.54
N HIS A 16 14.09 1.20 -4.16
CA HIS A 16 12.77 0.98 -3.55
C HIS A 16 12.75 -0.39 -2.91
N VAL A 17 12.57 -0.44 -1.60
CA VAL A 17 12.49 -1.65 -0.80
C VAL A 17 11.07 -1.82 -0.30
N GLU A 18 10.41 -2.90 -0.71
CA GLU A 18 9.17 -3.35 -0.10
C GLU A 18 9.50 -4.46 0.89
N TRP A 19 9.23 -4.23 2.16
CA TRP A 19 9.61 -5.14 3.23
C TRP A 19 8.38 -5.67 3.96
N ASN A 20 8.17 -6.96 3.84
CA ASN A 20 7.18 -7.69 4.62
C ASN A 20 7.77 -8.01 5.99
N LEU A 21 7.30 -7.32 7.05
CA LEU A 21 7.79 -7.50 8.44
C LEU A 21 7.46 -8.86 9.05
N GLY A 22 6.48 -9.57 8.48
CA GLY A 22 6.03 -10.86 8.97
C GLY A 22 4.56 -11.12 8.61
N LYS A 23 4.05 -12.27 9.04
CA LYS A 23 2.70 -12.70 8.70
C LYS A 23 1.64 -12.23 9.69
N ARG A 24 2.05 -11.87 10.93
CA ARG A 24 1.08 -11.59 11.98
C ARG A 24 0.18 -10.41 11.62
N CYS A 25 -1.13 -10.66 11.66
CA CYS A 25 -2.17 -9.67 11.42
C CYS A 25 -3.27 -9.83 12.47
N ASN A 26 -3.96 -8.76 12.78
CA ASN A 26 -5.12 -8.76 13.67
C ASN A 26 -6.46 -8.80 12.92
N LEU A 27 -6.43 -8.84 11.59
CA LEU A 27 -7.58 -9.13 10.73
C LEU A 27 -7.39 -10.50 10.06
N ASP A 28 -8.50 -11.11 9.63
CA ASP A 28 -8.54 -12.41 8.97
C ASP A 28 -9.32 -12.30 7.64
N CYS A 29 -8.77 -11.50 6.73
CA CYS A 29 -9.41 -11.25 5.44
C CYS A 29 -9.34 -12.49 4.54
N SER A 30 -10.48 -12.94 4.03
CA SER A 30 -10.62 -14.19 3.25
C SER A 30 -9.80 -14.20 1.94
N TYR A 31 -9.52 -13.02 1.39
CA TYR A 31 -8.73 -12.85 0.16
C TYR A 31 -7.23 -12.67 0.40
N CYS A 32 -6.81 -12.59 1.67
CA CYS A 32 -5.40 -12.45 1.99
C CYS A 32 -4.72 -13.83 1.94
N PRO A 33 -3.66 -14.01 1.12
CA PRO A 33 -3.00 -15.30 1.03
C PRO A 33 -2.40 -15.75 2.37
N ALA A 34 -2.65 -16.99 2.78
CA ALA A 34 -2.15 -17.56 4.04
C ALA A 34 -0.61 -17.58 4.15
N VAL A 35 0.09 -17.41 3.02
CA VAL A 35 1.56 -17.34 3.02
C VAL A 35 2.10 -16.01 3.57
N ILE A 36 1.27 -14.96 3.57
CA ILE A 36 1.66 -13.62 4.01
C ILE A 36 0.88 -13.12 5.22
N HIS A 37 -0.09 -13.88 5.72
CA HIS A 37 -0.98 -13.45 6.78
C HIS A 37 -1.38 -14.63 7.69
N ASP A 38 -1.31 -14.41 8.99
CA ASP A 38 -1.90 -15.22 10.06
C ASP A 38 -2.00 -14.41 11.36
N ASN A 39 -2.61 -14.99 12.41
CA ASN A 39 -2.78 -14.32 13.71
C ASN A 39 -1.91 -14.91 14.82
N TYR A 40 -1.02 -15.86 14.52
CA TYR A 40 -0.26 -16.64 15.52
C TYR A 40 1.26 -16.61 15.32
N SER A 41 1.76 -16.26 14.15
CA SER A 41 3.21 -16.18 13.91
C SER A 41 3.88 -15.23 14.90
N PRO A 42 5.08 -15.56 15.38
CA PRO A 42 5.82 -14.65 16.27
C PRO A 42 6.22 -13.37 15.54
N HIS A 43 6.33 -12.30 16.28
CA HIS A 43 6.96 -11.09 15.77
C HIS A 43 8.45 -11.31 15.56
N THR A 44 9.00 -10.74 14.51
CA THR A 44 10.44 -10.73 14.26
C THR A 44 11.15 -9.99 15.39
N ASN A 45 12.30 -10.48 15.81
CA ASN A 45 13.08 -9.82 16.86
C ASN A 45 13.49 -8.41 16.40
N ILE A 46 13.27 -7.42 17.27
CA ILE A 46 13.58 -6.02 16.96
C ILE A 46 15.04 -5.81 16.54
N LYS A 47 15.99 -6.48 17.19
CA LYS A 47 17.40 -6.36 16.81
C LYS A 47 17.63 -6.75 15.35
N VAL A 48 17.00 -7.82 14.88
CA VAL A 48 17.11 -8.24 13.46
C VAL A 48 16.55 -7.17 12.54
N LEU A 49 15.43 -6.54 12.94
CA LEU A 49 14.82 -5.47 12.15
C LEU A 49 15.71 -4.24 12.07
N LEU A 50 16.31 -3.83 13.18
CA LEU A 50 17.24 -2.69 13.20
C LEU A 50 18.51 -2.98 12.41
N ASP A 51 19.13 -4.15 12.58
CA ASP A 51 20.30 -4.58 11.83
C ASP A 51 19.99 -4.61 10.30
N THR A 52 18.78 -4.96 9.91
CA THR A 52 18.35 -4.94 8.49
C THR A 52 18.27 -3.50 7.95
N VAL A 53 17.74 -2.56 8.73
CA VAL A 53 17.74 -1.13 8.33
C VAL A 53 19.19 -0.65 8.14
N ASP A 54 20.08 -1.00 9.07
CA ASP A 54 21.50 -0.60 8.97
C ASP A 54 22.18 -1.20 7.72
N ALA A 55 21.86 -2.46 7.39
CA ALA A 55 22.36 -3.09 6.15
C ALA A 55 21.82 -2.41 4.87
N LEU A 56 20.59 -1.87 4.89
CA LEU A 56 20.07 -1.09 3.77
C LEU A 56 20.87 0.21 3.56
N VAL A 57 21.33 0.86 4.62
CA VAL A 57 22.18 2.06 4.53
C VAL A 57 23.52 1.75 3.85
N GLU A 58 24.09 0.57 4.08
CA GLU A 58 25.35 0.13 3.48
C GLU A 58 25.30 -0.01 1.95
N ILE A 59 24.11 -0.05 1.34
CA ILE A 59 23.94 -0.05 -0.13
C ILE A 59 24.54 1.25 -0.74
N GLY A 60 24.60 2.34 0.03
CA GLY A 60 25.22 3.60 -0.40
C GLY A 60 24.40 4.35 -1.48
N LYS A 61 23.11 4.06 -1.58
CA LYS A 61 22.14 4.75 -2.46
C LYS A 61 20.99 5.28 -1.62
N PRO A 62 20.26 6.30 -2.10
CA PRO A 62 19.00 6.70 -1.46
C PRO A 62 18.03 5.51 -1.35
N ILE A 63 17.49 5.28 -0.16
CA ILE A 63 16.56 4.16 0.12
C ILE A 63 15.17 4.69 0.40
N ARG A 64 14.20 4.15 -0.31
CA ARG A 64 12.77 4.35 -0.04
C ARG A 64 12.17 3.05 0.46
N LEU A 65 11.94 2.99 1.75
CA LEU A 65 11.41 1.81 2.43
C LEU A 65 9.89 1.87 2.50
N SER A 66 9.23 0.78 2.12
CA SER A 66 7.79 0.55 2.30
C SER A 66 7.58 -0.68 3.17
N LEU A 67 7.14 -0.46 4.40
CA LEU A 67 6.83 -1.53 5.34
C LEU A 67 5.40 -2.05 5.12
N THR A 68 5.28 -3.35 4.94
CA THR A 68 4.03 -4.08 4.74
C THR A 68 4.10 -5.44 5.46
N GLY A 69 3.21 -6.36 5.13
CA GLY A 69 3.19 -7.72 5.70
C GLY A 69 1.79 -8.10 6.12
N GLY A 70 1.64 -8.83 7.24
CA GLY A 70 0.36 -8.99 7.90
C GLY A 70 -0.19 -7.61 8.30
N GLU A 71 0.07 -7.19 9.51
CA GLU A 71 -0.18 -5.80 9.95
C GLU A 71 1.07 -5.28 10.68
N PRO A 72 1.84 -4.36 10.07
CA PRO A 72 3.05 -3.83 10.71
C PRO A 72 2.79 -3.17 12.06
N CYS A 73 1.66 -2.46 12.21
CA CYS A 73 1.33 -1.72 13.41
C CYS A 73 0.90 -2.58 14.61
N VAL A 74 0.81 -3.92 14.47
CA VAL A 74 0.68 -4.82 15.62
C VAL A 74 2.03 -5.26 16.20
N HIS A 75 3.13 -4.97 15.53
CA HIS A 75 4.46 -5.27 16.06
C HIS A 75 4.72 -4.43 17.31
N PRO A 76 5.13 -5.04 18.46
CA PRO A 76 5.27 -4.32 19.73
C PRO A 76 6.31 -3.20 19.71
N ASN A 77 7.31 -3.32 18.86
CA ASN A 77 8.41 -2.34 18.73
C ASN A 77 8.33 -1.55 17.40
N ILE A 78 7.15 -1.38 16.82
CA ILE A 78 7.04 -0.72 15.51
C ILE A 78 7.54 0.73 15.56
N GLU A 79 7.24 1.46 16.64
CA GLU A 79 7.68 2.85 16.79
C GLU A 79 9.20 2.97 16.83
N GLU A 80 9.88 2.06 17.56
CA GLU A 80 11.34 1.98 17.63
C GLU A 80 11.96 1.70 16.25
N LEU A 81 11.37 0.74 15.50
CA LEU A 81 11.81 0.42 14.14
C LEU A 81 11.67 1.62 13.20
N LEU A 82 10.51 2.28 13.24
CA LEU A 82 10.22 3.41 12.35
C LEU A 82 11.10 4.62 12.69
N ASP A 83 11.32 4.89 13.98
CA ASP A 83 12.23 5.97 14.41
C ASP A 83 13.66 5.71 13.93
N HIS A 84 14.14 4.47 14.05
CA HIS A 84 15.46 4.07 13.56
C HIS A 84 15.56 4.20 12.05
N ALA A 85 14.50 3.81 11.31
CA ALA A 85 14.48 3.85 9.86
C ALA A 85 14.44 5.30 9.33
N VAL A 86 13.57 6.16 9.87
CA VAL A 86 13.42 7.55 9.36
C VAL A 86 14.66 8.40 9.59
N GLN A 87 15.46 8.08 10.60
CA GLN A 87 16.73 8.77 10.87
C GLN A 87 17.86 8.36 9.90
N ARG A 88 17.71 7.25 9.17
CA ARG A 88 18.77 6.64 8.36
C ARG A 88 18.46 6.52 6.87
N LEU A 89 17.19 6.46 6.53
CA LEU A 89 16.72 6.26 5.17
C LEU A 89 16.05 7.52 4.63
N ASP A 90 16.02 7.67 3.31
CA ASP A 90 15.52 8.88 2.66
C ASP A 90 13.98 9.00 2.73
N TRP A 91 13.29 7.86 2.79
CA TRP A 91 11.84 7.82 2.83
C TRP A 91 11.33 6.54 3.47
N VAL A 92 10.42 6.68 4.40
CA VAL A 92 9.78 5.54 5.10
C VAL A 92 8.26 5.64 4.95
N THR A 93 7.67 4.58 4.41
CA THR A 93 6.23 4.40 4.26
C THR A 93 5.79 3.21 5.09
N VAL A 94 4.64 3.30 5.74
CA VAL A 94 3.98 2.16 6.38
C VAL A 94 2.60 1.93 5.75
N THR A 95 2.30 0.67 5.41
CA THR A 95 0.95 0.24 5.03
C THR A 95 0.29 -0.43 6.21
N THR A 96 -0.90 0.03 6.61
CA THR A 96 -1.61 -0.43 7.80
C THR A 96 -3.11 -0.58 7.57
N ASN A 97 -3.75 -1.48 8.27
CA ASN A 97 -5.20 -1.69 8.20
C ASN A 97 -6.03 -0.66 9.02
N GLY A 98 -5.39 0.30 9.69
CA GLY A 98 -6.09 1.37 10.38
C GLY A 98 -6.71 1.00 11.73
N THR A 99 -6.34 -0.12 12.35
CA THR A 99 -6.97 -0.62 13.59
C THR A 99 -6.42 -0.02 14.89
N ARG A 100 -5.34 0.76 14.84
CA ARG A 100 -4.81 1.48 16.00
C ARG A 100 -5.58 2.80 16.21
N THR A 101 -5.20 3.57 17.23
CA THR A 101 -5.85 4.85 17.54
C THR A 101 -5.41 5.98 16.60
N PRO A 102 -6.23 7.02 16.39
CA PRO A 102 -5.82 8.20 15.61
C PRO A 102 -4.55 8.86 16.16
N LYS A 103 -4.44 8.94 17.50
CA LYS A 103 -3.26 9.47 18.16
C LYS A 103 -2.00 8.66 17.82
N PHE A 104 -2.07 7.32 17.87
CA PHE A 104 -0.95 6.47 17.51
C PHE A 104 -0.43 6.81 16.11
N TYR A 105 -1.31 6.92 15.12
CA TYR A 105 -0.89 7.25 13.74
C TYR A 105 -0.32 8.66 13.61
N SER A 106 -0.82 9.63 14.39
CA SER A 106 -0.30 11.01 14.34
C SER A 106 1.08 11.16 14.99
N GLU A 107 1.49 10.19 15.79
CA GLU A 107 2.80 10.18 16.47
C GLU A 107 3.82 9.25 15.81
N LEU A 108 3.43 8.51 14.75
CA LEU A 108 4.36 7.65 14.03
C LEU A 108 5.47 8.45 13.33
N PRO A 109 6.74 8.09 13.53
CA PRO A 109 7.86 8.70 12.83
C PRO A 109 7.97 8.12 11.40
N VAL A 110 7.16 8.62 10.47
CA VAL A 110 7.14 8.18 9.07
C VAL A 110 6.92 9.35 8.12
N ASN A 111 7.32 9.19 6.87
CA ASN A 111 7.05 10.17 5.82
C ASN A 111 5.66 9.99 5.21
N TYR A 112 5.17 8.75 5.16
CA TYR A 112 3.93 8.43 4.47
C TYR A 112 3.17 7.26 5.12
N ILE A 113 1.84 7.37 5.18
CA ILE A 113 0.97 6.28 5.63
C ILE A 113 0.02 5.87 4.51
N VAL A 114 -0.04 4.57 4.24
CA VAL A 114 -1.06 3.96 3.39
C VAL A 114 -2.04 3.22 4.28
N PHE A 115 -3.25 3.74 4.42
CA PHE A 115 -4.31 3.00 5.08
C PHE A 115 -4.95 2.02 4.10
N SER A 116 -5.06 0.76 4.48
CA SER A 116 -5.74 -0.28 3.70
C SER A 116 -7.01 -0.68 4.44
N LEU A 117 -8.17 -0.22 3.97
CA LEU A 117 -9.45 -0.42 4.64
C LEU A 117 -10.11 -1.71 4.15
N HIS A 118 -10.42 -2.61 5.08
CA HIS A 118 -10.97 -3.94 4.83
C HIS A 118 -12.39 -4.09 5.42
N PHE A 119 -13.35 -4.64 4.66
CA PHE A 119 -14.77 -4.59 4.98
C PHE A 119 -15.36 -5.90 5.53
N GLU A 120 -14.60 -6.97 5.59
CA GLU A 120 -14.99 -8.20 6.28
C GLU A 120 -14.95 -8.02 7.80
N ASP A 121 -14.12 -7.10 8.31
CA ASP A 121 -14.10 -6.73 9.71
C ASP A 121 -15.40 -6.04 10.13
N GLN A 122 -15.97 -6.50 11.24
CA GLN A 122 -17.18 -5.90 11.83
C GLN A 122 -16.93 -4.48 12.35
N GLN A 123 -15.68 -4.09 12.59
CA GLN A 123 -15.29 -2.78 13.09
C GLN A 123 -14.85 -1.82 11.97
N TRP A 124 -15.19 -2.08 10.72
CA TRP A 124 -14.80 -1.23 9.59
C TRP A 124 -15.19 0.26 9.77
N GLU A 125 -16.34 0.54 10.38
CA GLU A 125 -16.76 1.92 10.68
C GLU A 125 -15.80 2.62 11.65
N LYS A 126 -15.33 1.90 12.66
CA LYS A 126 -14.32 2.41 13.59
C LYS A 126 -12.98 2.71 12.89
N GLN A 127 -12.61 1.90 11.90
CA GLN A 127 -11.41 2.19 11.09
C GLN A 127 -11.61 3.47 10.27
N VAL A 128 -12.80 3.66 9.66
CA VAL A 128 -13.17 4.90 8.95
C VAL A 128 -13.14 6.10 9.90
N ASP A 129 -13.68 5.97 11.11
CA ASP A 129 -13.62 7.01 12.16
C ASP A 129 -12.17 7.33 12.53
N THR A 130 -11.37 6.30 12.75
CA THR A 130 -9.95 6.45 13.09
C THR A 130 -9.19 7.24 12.03
N ILE A 131 -9.36 6.89 10.76
CA ILE A 131 -8.69 7.56 9.64
C ILE A 131 -9.18 9.02 9.50
N THR A 132 -10.48 9.24 9.68
CA THR A 132 -11.07 10.58 9.62
C THR A 132 -10.54 11.47 10.74
N LEU A 133 -10.51 10.98 11.97
CA LEU A 133 -9.96 11.71 13.13
C LEU A 133 -8.45 11.91 13.00
N PHE A 134 -7.71 10.91 12.52
CA PHE A 134 -6.29 11.06 12.21
C PHE A 134 -6.06 12.19 11.20
N SER A 135 -6.84 12.24 10.13
CA SER A 135 -6.73 13.32 9.12
C SER A 135 -6.86 14.72 9.75
N GLN A 136 -7.79 14.89 10.69
CA GLN A 136 -7.99 16.16 11.40
C GLN A 136 -6.83 16.50 12.33
N LEU A 137 -6.32 15.51 13.08
CA LEU A 137 -5.17 15.70 13.98
C LEU A 137 -3.90 15.99 13.18
N ASN A 138 -3.67 15.24 12.11
CA ASN A 138 -2.48 15.35 11.28
C ASN A 138 -2.35 16.72 10.62
N TYR A 139 -3.46 17.29 10.15
CA TYR A 139 -3.49 18.63 9.55
C TYR A 139 -2.96 19.71 10.54
N ASN A 140 -3.21 19.53 11.83
CA ASN A 140 -2.88 20.52 12.85
C ASN A 140 -1.48 20.35 13.48
N ILE A 141 -0.86 19.15 13.37
CA ILE A 141 0.31 18.82 14.20
C ILE A 141 1.53 18.38 13.40
N HIS A 142 1.41 17.41 12.52
CA HIS A 142 2.55 16.68 11.97
C HIS A 142 2.68 16.67 10.44
N ASN A 143 1.60 16.91 9.72
CA ASN A 143 1.56 16.95 8.24
C ASN A 143 2.18 15.71 7.57
N ILE A 144 1.91 14.51 8.12
CA ILE A 144 2.29 13.24 7.49
C ILE A 144 1.44 13.05 6.23
N ASP A 145 2.05 12.84 5.08
CA ASP A 145 1.30 12.52 3.87
C ASP A 145 0.67 11.12 3.96
N PHE A 146 -0.55 10.99 3.47
CA PHE A 146 -1.25 9.70 3.49
C PHE A 146 -2.30 9.56 2.38
N HIS A 147 -2.70 8.34 2.12
CA HIS A 147 -3.92 8.03 1.37
C HIS A 147 -4.57 6.75 1.89
N VAL A 148 -5.80 6.51 1.45
CA VAL A 148 -6.59 5.34 1.81
C VAL A 148 -6.79 4.45 0.59
N ASN A 149 -6.40 3.18 0.66
CA ASN A 149 -6.84 2.14 -0.23
C ASN A 149 -8.16 1.56 0.31
N ILE A 150 -9.25 1.78 -0.40
CA ILE A 150 -10.56 1.20 -0.10
C ILE A 150 -10.64 -0.13 -0.85
N MET A 151 -10.52 -1.24 -0.13
CA MET A 151 -10.53 -2.58 -0.71
C MET A 151 -11.97 -2.98 -1.05
N ALA A 152 -12.33 -2.93 -2.34
CA ALA A 152 -13.70 -3.16 -2.80
C ALA A 152 -14.05 -4.65 -2.71
N HIS A 153 -14.59 -5.08 -1.58
CA HIS A 153 -15.07 -6.43 -1.39
C HIS A 153 -16.47 -6.59 -2.01
N HIS A 154 -16.65 -7.54 -2.93
CA HIS A 154 -17.87 -7.69 -3.70
C HIS A 154 -19.12 -7.94 -2.85
N GLU A 155 -19.02 -8.63 -1.72
CA GLU A 155 -20.13 -8.88 -0.78
C GLU A 155 -20.43 -7.69 0.15
N HIS A 156 -19.57 -6.66 0.18
CA HIS A 156 -19.66 -5.53 1.10
C HIS A 156 -19.70 -4.18 0.39
N MET A 157 -20.19 -4.15 -0.85
CA MET A 157 -20.16 -2.93 -1.67
C MET A 157 -20.91 -1.75 -1.06
N ASP A 158 -21.94 -2.00 -0.27
CA ASP A 158 -22.65 -0.93 0.47
C ASP A 158 -21.72 -0.24 1.49
N ARG A 159 -20.93 -1.03 2.24
CA ARG A 159 -19.93 -0.52 3.19
C ARG A 159 -18.82 0.23 2.46
N VAL A 160 -18.35 -0.31 1.34
CA VAL A 160 -17.32 0.30 0.46
C VAL A 160 -17.77 1.68 -0.01
N LYS A 161 -19.00 1.79 -0.53
CA LYS A 161 -19.59 3.05 -1.00
C LYS A 161 -19.81 4.04 0.13
N ALA A 162 -20.24 3.57 1.31
CA ALA A 162 -20.42 4.41 2.49
C ALA A 162 -19.08 5.01 2.97
N ALA A 163 -18.02 4.21 3.02
CA ALA A 163 -16.69 4.66 3.40
C ALA A 163 -16.12 5.66 2.37
N GLU A 164 -16.29 5.38 1.08
CA GLU A 164 -15.87 6.29 0.00
C GLU A 164 -16.55 7.66 0.11
N ALA A 165 -17.87 7.68 0.27
CA ALA A 165 -18.63 8.92 0.42
C ALA A 165 -18.16 9.73 1.63
N ARG A 166 -17.82 9.07 2.72
CA ARG A 166 -17.31 9.71 3.93
C ARG A 166 -15.94 10.33 3.71
N PHE A 167 -14.99 9.61 3.09
CA PHE A 167 -13.67 10.16 2.79
C PHE A 167 -13.74 11.30 1.76
N ALA A 168 -14.60 11.20 0.76
CA ALA A 168 -14.86 12.28 -0.19
C ALA A 168 -15.39 13.54 0.51
N GLY A 169 -16.34 13.37 1.44
CA GLY A 169 -16.90 14.47 2.24
C GLY A 169 -15.87 15.18 3.13
N HIS A 170 -14.86 14.47 3.59
CA HIS A 170 -13.74 15.01 4.37
C HIS A 170 -12.51 15.40 3.54
N GLN A 171 -12.57 15.32 2.21
CA GLN A 171 -11.48 15.60 1.28
C GLN A 171 -10.22 14.75 1.53
N ILE A 172 -10.40 13.55 2.07
CA ILE A 172 -9.32 12.59 2.29
C ILE A 172 -8.96 11.93 0.95
N LYS A 173 -7.69 11.86 0.63
CA LYS A 173 -7.20 11.17 -0.59
C LYS A 173 -7.46 9.67 -0.46
N TYR A 174 -8.12 9.08 -1.45
CA TYR A 174 -8.37 7.64 -1.49
C TYR A 174 -8.27 7.08 -2.91
N VAL A 175 -8.14 5.76 -2.97
CA VAL A 175 -8.21 4.95 -4.19
C VAL A 175 -9.08 3.74 -3.90
N VAL A 176 -10.10 3.50 -4.72
CA VAL A 176 -10.87 2.26 -4.65
C VAL A 176 -10.12 1.19 -5.42
N ARG A 177 -9.80 0.08 -4.75
CA ARG A 177 -9.03 -1.01 -5.33
C ARG A 177 -9.86 -2.28 -5.44
N ARG A 178 -9.86 -2.90 -6.60
CA ARG A 178 -10.37 -4.25 -6.78
C ARG A 178 -9.53 -5.22 -5.98
N ILE A 179 -10.18 -6.18 -5.34
CA ILE A 179 -9.50 -7.27 -4.64
C ILE A 179 -8.99 -8.29 -5.67
N ARG A 180 -7.78 -8.74 -5.48
CA ARG A 180 -7.24 -9.91 -6.17
C ARG A 180 -7.56 -11.13 -5.33
N TRP A 181 -8.16 -12.13 -5.94
CA TRP A 181 -8.43 -13.40 -5.31
C TRP A 181 -7.35 -14.38 -5.76
N THR A 182 -6.78 -15.12 -4.82
CA THR A 182 -5.79 -16.14 -5.14
C THR A 182 -6.53 -17.45 -5.35
N GLU A 183 -6.57 -17.93 -6.59
CA GLU A 183 -7.01 -19.30 -6.91
C GLU A 183 -5.80 -20.13 -7.30
N GLY A 184 -5.34 -21.00 -6.40
CA GLY A 184 -4.12 -21.78 -6.59
C GLY A 184 -2.87 -20.91 -6.61
N ASP A 185 -2.00 -21.10 -7.61
CA ASP A 185 -0.74 -20.36 -7.76
C ASP A 185 -0.86 -19.06 -8.57
N HIS A 186 -2.08 -18.64 -8.89
CA HIS A 186 -2.32 -17.49 -9.77
C HIS A 186 -3.17 -16.42 -9.08
N ASP A 187 -2.65 -15.18 -9.05
CA ASP A 187 -3.45 -14.00 -8.71
C ASP A 187 -4.39 -13.66 -9.87
N VAL A 188 -5.67 -13.86 -9.67
CA VAL A 188 -6.69 -13.51 -10.69
C VAL A 188 -7.49 -12.31 -10.20
N PHE A 189 -7.61 -11.27 -11.07
CA PHE A 189 -8.67 -10.30 -10.91
C PHE A 189 -9.97 -10.95 -11.35
N ASP A 190 -10.77 -11.41 -10.39
CA ASP A 190 -12.05 -12.00 -10.68
C ASP A 190 -13.12 -10.90 -10.78
N ASP A 191 -13.13 -10.22 -11.92
CA ASP A 191 -14.17 -9.21 -12.22
C ASP A 191 -15.58 -9.84 -12.28
N MET A 192 -15.67 -11.15 -12.42
CA MET A 192 -16.93 -11.90 -12.41
C MET A 192 -17.63 -11.94 -11.05
N ARG A 193 -16.92 -11.64 -9.98
CA ARG A 193 -17.51 -11.56 -8.62
C ARG A 193 -18.29 -10.28 -8.40
N TYR A 194 -18.03 -9.24 -9.18
CA TYR A 194 -18.74 -7.96 -9.04
C TYR A 194 -19.97 -7.93 -9.95
N ASP A 195 -21.06 -7.37 -9.44
CA ASP A 195 -22.15 -6.90 -10.28
C ASP A 195 -21.62 -5.86 -11.28
N GLY A 196 -22.15 -5.84 -12.49
CA GLY A 196 -21.68 -4.94 -13.55
C GLY A 196 -21.71 -3.46 -13.15
N LYS A 197 -22.72 -3.03 -12.37
CA LYS A 197 -22.82 -1.66 -11.85
C LYS A 197 -21.76 -1.36 -10.79
N ASP A 198 -21.45 -2.33 -9.96
CA ASP A 198 -20.40 -2.19 -8.95
C ASP A 198 -19.02 -2.13 -9.60
N LEU A 199 -18.78 -2.94 -10.61
CA LEU A 199 -17.54 -2.90 -11.38
C LEU A 199 -17.34 -1.54 -12.08
N GLU A 200 -18.38 -1.05 -12.75
CA GLU A 200 -18.37 0.29 -13.39
C GLU A 200 -18.08 1.39 -12.35
N TRP A 201 -18.74 1.32 -11.19
CA TRP A 201 -18.53 2.27 -10.11
C TRP A 201 -17.08 2.22 -9.58
N ILE A 202 -16.54 1.01 -9.32
CA ILE A 202 -15.14 0.82 -8.89
C ILE A 202 -14.19 1.44 -9.92
N ILE A 203 -14.39 1.16 -11.21
CA ILE A 203 -13.56 1.70 -12.29
C ILE A 203 -13.62 3.22 -12.30
N SER A 204 -14.80 3.81 -12.08
CA SER A 204 -14.98 5.27 -12.03
C SER A 204 -14.27 5.93 -10.84
N LYS A 205 -14.09 5.20 -9.73
CA LYS A 205 -13.47 5.64 -8.48
C LYS A 205 -12.02 5.18 -8.33
N SER A 206 -11.63 4.17 -9.10
CA SER A 206 -10.21 3.85 -9.23
C SER A 206 -9.54 5.09 -9.80
N ALA A 207 -8.50 5.57 -9.11
CA ALA A 207 -7.80 6.77 -9.58
C ALA A 207 -7.59 6.66 -11.08
N THR A 208 -7.85 7.75 -11.78
CA THR A 208 -7.31 7.92 -13.13
C THR A 208 -5.85 7.57 -13.04
N VAL A 209 -5.50 6.44 -13.59
CA VAL A 209 -4.20 5.83 -13.41
C VAL A 209 -3.23 6.80 -14.07
N LYS A 210 -2.56 7.62 -13.24
CA LYS A 210 -1.59 8.59 -13.75
C LYS A 210 -0.54 7.80 -14.52
N PRO A 211 -0.10 8.30 -15.66
CA PRO A 211 1.03 7.73 -16.36
C PRO A 211 2.17 7.48 -15.36
N ASN A 212 2.74 6.29 -15.37
CA ASN A 212 3.85 5.95 -14.49
C ASN A 212 5.11 5.53 -15.26
N VAL A 213 5.01 5.48 -16.58
CA VAL A 213 6.14 5.23 -17.47
C VAL A 213 6.06 6.16 -18.70
N LEU A 214 7.20 6.41 -19.31
CA LEU A 214 7.30 6.94 -20.67
C LEU A 214 7.51 5.75 -21.61
N PHE A 215 6.58 5.55 -22.55
CA PHE A 215 6.71 4.56 -23.61
C PHE A 215 6.97 5.31 -24.91
N ASP A 216 8.18 5.17 -25.44
CA ASP A 216 8.67 5.95 -26.59
C ASP A 216 8.46 7.48 -26.41
N GLY A 217 8.72 7.98 -25.20
CA GLY A 217 8.59 9.38 -24.84
C GLY A 217 7.15 9.84 -24.54
N VAL A 218 6.16 8.96 -24.61
CA VAL A 218 4.74 9.27 -24.34
C VAL A 218 4.37 8.82 -22.92
N PRO A 219 3.85 9.71 -22.08
CA PRO A 219 3.36 9.32 -20.77
C PRO A 219 2.18 8.32 -20.87
N ILE A 220 2.35 7.12 -20.35
CA ILE A 220 1.34 6.06 -20.36
C ILE A 220 1.40 5.28 -19.04
N HIS A 221 0.33 4.61 -18.67
CA HIS A 221 0.39 3.66 -17.57
C HIS A 221 0.90 2.32 -18.05
N ALA A 222 1.84 1.70 -17.30
CA ALA A 222 2.43 0.41 -17.67
C ALA A 222 1.39 -0.69 -17.94
N ASN A 223 0.29 -0.70 -17.17
CA ASN A 223 -0.81 -1.64 -17.39
C ASN A 223 -1.52 -1.46 -18.74
N ASP A 224 -1.57 -0.24 -19.28
CA ASP A 224 -2.19 -0.01 -20.60
C ASP A 224 -1.30 -0.51 -21.72
N VAL A 225 0.03 -0.40 -21.54
CA VAL A 225 1.00 -1.04 -22.47
C VAL A 225 0.77 -2.54 -22.55
N ILE A 226 0.47 -3.17 -21.40
CA ILE A 226 0.19 -4.61 -21.30
C ILE A 226 -1.16 -4.94 -21.95
N LYS A 227 -2.22 -4.21 -21.61
CA LYS A 227 -3.58 -4.40 -22.13
C LYS A 227 -3.63 -4.27 -23.66
N GLU A 228 -2.92 -3.30 -24.19
CA GLU A 228 -2.83 -3.07 -25.63
C GLU A 228 -1.88 -4.05 -26.34
N LYS A 229 -1.31 -5.02 -25.63
CA LYS A 229 -0.33 -5.99 -26.15
C LYS A 229 0.87 -5.33 -26.86
N ARG A 230 1.21 -4.10 -26.45
CA ARG A 230 2.34 -3.34 -26.97
C ARG A 230 3.67 -3.74 -26.32
N ASN A 231 3.60 -4.55 -25.25
CA ASN A 231 4.73 -5.07 -24.52
C ASN A 231 5.27 -6.32 -25.21
N ASN A 232 6.32 -6.12 -25.92
CA ASN A 232 7.19 -7.27 -26.11
C ASN A 232 8.39 -7.03 -25.16
N PHE A 233 8.45 -7.71 -24.05
CA PHE A 233 9.46 -7.54 -23.00
C PHE A 233 10.90 -7.84 -23.46
N LYS A 234 11.10 -8.15 -24.71
CA LYS A 234 12.41 -8.40 -25.31
C LYS A 234 13.24 -7.12 -25.30
N GLY A 235 14.25 -7.11 -24.44
CA GLY A 235 15.15 -5.96 -24.25
C GLY A 235 14.76 -5.01 -23.13
N TRP A 236 13.73 -5.33 -22.34
CA TRP A 236 13.44 -4.60 -21.11
C TRP A 236 14.44 -4.99 -20.03
N SER A 237 15.01 -4.00 -19.35
CA SER A 237 15.69 -4.26 -18.08
C SER A 237 14.64 -4.39 -17.00
N CYS A 238 14.55 -5.56 -16.39
CA CYS A 238 13.76 -5.76 -15.17
C CYS A 238 14.65 -5.40 -13.98
N ASN A 239 14.28 -4.36 -13.23
CA ASN A 239 14.96 -4.02 -11.99
C ASN A 239 14.35 -4.72 -10.78
N ALA A 240 13.33 -5.56 -10.96
CA ALA A 240 12.79 -6.38 -9.89
C ALA A 240 13.80 -7.48 -9.55
N GLY A 241 14.39 -7.41 -8.36
CA GLY A 241 15.39 -8.39 -7.90
C GLY A 241 16.81 -8.12 -8.37
N LEU A 242 17.10 -6.95 -8.89
CA LEU A 242 18.48 -6.49 -9.01
C LEU A 242 18.91 -5.91 -7.66
N GLU A 243 19.47 -6.83 -6.84
CA GLU A 243 20.46 -6.65 -5.78
C GLU A 243 20.03 -5.89 -4.55
#